data_afd77250d6b6eea867a7a4a630018069
#
_entry.id   afd77250d6b6eea867a7a4a630018069
#
_cell.length_a   1.000
_cell.length_b   1.000
_cell.length_c   1.000
_cell.angle_alpha   90.00
_cell.angle_beta   90.00
_cell.angle_gamma   90.00
#
_symmetry.space_group_name_H-M   'P 1'
#
loop_
_entity.id
_entity.type
_entity.pdbx_description
1 polymer ?
#
loop_
_entity_poly.entity_id
_entity_poly.type
_entity_poly.pdbx_seq_one_letter_code
_entity_poly.pdbx_strand_id
1 'polypeptide(L)'
;MKPLICELGMGVDVHGHDYTKAALRGISDAIRHSSLTIFYTYNRASEMRVDVTIAVCKPEMVDKEAVAAALPHGLVNVEIVKGGLDDKGMGGKEDITIAAVAVKAWLDTANHPFKLVDR
;
A
#
# COMPACT_ATOMS: atom_id res chain seq x y z
N MET A 1 1.72 -12.48 15.62
CA MET A 1 0.87 -11.55 14.82
C MET A 1 0.11 -12.30 13.76
N LYS A 2 -1.11 -11.89 13.53
CA LYS A 2 -1.94 -12.49 12.49
C LYS A 2 -2.32 -11.46 11.45
N PRO A 3 -2.49 -11.88 10.18
CA PRO A 3 -2.96 -10.96 9.14
C PRO A 3 -4.38 -10.53 9.45
N LEU A 4 -4.62 -9.23 9.38
CA LEU A 4 -5.92 -8.64 9.61
C LEU A 4 -6.61 -8.31 8.30
N ILE A 5 -5.88 -7.73 7.37
CA ILE A 5 -6.43 -7.32 6.07
C ILE A 5 -5.32 -7.26 5.02
N CYS A 6 -5.69 -7.54 3.79
CA CYS A 6 -4.84 -7.31 2.62
C CYS A 6 -5.65 -6.56 1.59
N GLU A 7 -5.18 -5.39 1.19
CA GLU A 7 -5.81 -4.56 0.17
C GLU A 7 -4.85 -4.37 -1.00
N LEU A 8 -5.39 -4.46 -2.19
CA LEU A 8 -4.64 -4.25 -3.42
C LEU A 8 -5.09 -2.93 -4.06
N GLY A 9 -4.14 -2.24 -4.63
CA GLY A 9 -4.41 -0.98 -5.32
C GLY A 9 -3.51 -0.79 -6.52
N MET A 10 -3.88 0.14 -7.37
CA MET A 10 -3.13 0.52 -8.54
C MET A 10 -3.04 2.03 -8.63
N GLY A 11 -1.86 2.53 -8.96
CA GLY A 11 -1.65 3.94 -9.19
C GLY A 11 -1.05 4.18 -10.57
N VAL A 12 -1.42 5.29 -11.18
CA VAL A 12 -0.96 5.65 -12.53
C VAL A 12 -0.39 7.06 -12.52
N ASP A 13 0.78 7.21 -13.12
CA ASP A 13 1.30 8.51 -13.53
C ASP A 13 1.35 8.55 -15.07
N VAL A 14 0.74 9.56 -15.67
CA VAL A 14 0.58 9.64 -17.12
C VAL A 14 1.62 10.51 -17.81
N HIS A 15 2.48 11.18 -17.06
CA HIS A 15 3.51 12.04 -17.61
C HIS A 15 4.83 11.91 -16.82
N GLY A 16 5.90 11.53 -17.54
CA GLY A 16 7.25 11.57 -17.03
C GLY A 16 7.73 10.38 -16.21
N HIS A 17 6.99 9.27 -16.17
CA HIS A 17 7.32 8.08 -15.38
C HIS A 17 7.70 8.42 -13.95
N ASP A 18 6.86 9.19 -13.24
CA ASP A 18 7.06 9.44 -11.83
C ASP A 18 6.62 8.22 -11.00
N TYR A 19 7.58 7.35 -10.73
CA TYR A 19 7.31 6.08 -10.04
C TYR A 19 6.85 6.27 -8.60
N THR A 20 7.38 7.27 -7.91
CA THR A 20 6.94 7.59 -6.55
C THR A 20 5.49 8.06 -6.53
N LYS A 21 5.12 8.92 -7.47
CA LYS A 21 3.75 9.41 -7.61
C LYS A 21 2.77 8.27 -7.92
N ALA A 22 3.14 7.39 -8.84
CA ALA A 22 2.33 6.20 -9.16
C ALA A 22 2.17 5.31 -7.92
N ALA A 23 3.25 5.08 -7.17
CA ALA A 23 3.22 4.29 -5.94
C ALA A 23 2.30 4.92 -4.90
N LEU A 24 2.40 6.23 -4.67
CA LEU A 24 1.55 6.95 -3.71
C LEU A 24 0.07 6.88 -4.09
N ARG A 25 -0.24 6.99 -5.36
CA ARG A 25 -1.62 6.82 -5.85
C ARG A 25 -2.13 5.41 -5.66
N GLY A 26 -1.25 4.41 -5.85
CA GLY A 26 -1.59 3.01 -5.59
C GLY A 26 -1.87 2.72 -4.14
N ILE A 27 -1.10 3.30 -3.22
CA ILE A 27 -1.34 3.21 -1.78
C ILE A 27 -2.67 3.86 -1.43
N SER A 28 -2.91 5.06 -1.93
CA SER A 28 -4.18 5.77 -1.70
C SER A 28 -5.38 4.96 -2.18
N ASP A 29 -5.26 4.31 -3.33
CA ASP A 29 -6.29 3.42 -3.86
C ASP A 29 -6.52 2.24 -2.91
N ALA A 30 -5.44 1.55 -2.52
CA ALA A 30 -5.53 0.36 -1.66
C ALA A 30 -6.18 0.67 -0.31
N ILE A 31 -5.75 1.72 0.38
CA ILE A 31 -6.24 2.02 1.73
C ILE A 31 -7.68 2.54 1.76
N ARG A 32 -8.23 2.95 0.63
CA ARG A 32 -9.63 3.41 0.53
C ARG A 32 -10.63 2.26 0.45
N HIS A 33 -10.16 1.05 0.20
CA HIS A 33 -11.06 -0.10 0.02
C HIS A 33 -11.64 -0.60 1.32
N SER A 34 -11.09 -0.22 2.47
CA SER A 34 -11.56 -0.71 3.74
C SER A 34 -11.50 0.34 4.84
N SER A 35 -12.37 0.15 5.83
CA SER A 35 -12.36 0.89 7.08
C SER A 35 -12.57 -0.11 8.21
N LEU A 36 -11.64 -0.15 9.16
CA LEU A 36 -11.69 -1.11 10.25
C LEU A 36 -12.17 -0.42 11.52
N THR A 37 -13.39 -0.73 11.92
CA THR A 37 -14.01 -0.17 13.14
C THR A 37 -13.27 -0.56 14.42
N ILE A 38 -12.50 -1.63 14.36
CA ILE A 38 -11.69 -2.11 15.49
C ILE A 38 -10.75 -1.03 16.02
N PHE A 39 -10.23 -0.15 15.16
CA PHE A 39 -9.32 0.91 15.57
C PHE A 39 -10.04 2.01 16.36
N TYR A 40 -11.30 2.22 16.10
CA TYR A 40 -12.12 3.17 16.86
C TYR A 40 -12.50 2.63 18.23
N THR A 41 -12.72 1.32 18.31
CA THR A 41 -13.15 0.65 19.53
C THR A 41 -11.99 0.47 20.53
N TYR A 42 -10.81 0.08 20.05
CA TYR A 42 -9.69 -0.30 20.90
C TYR A 42 -8.51 0.64 20.83
N ASN A 43 -8.52 1.60 19.91
CA ASN A 43 -7.48 2.63 19.75
C ASN A 43 -6.04 2.07 19.69
N ARG A 44 -5.85 1.01 18.95
CA ARG A 44 -4.55 0.32 18.87
C ARG A 44 -3.93 0.31 17.46
N ALA A 45 -4.30 1.28 16.65
CA ALA A 45 -3.76 1.40 15.29
C ALA A 45 -2.23 1.53 15.27
N SER A 46 -1.64 2.17 16.30
CA SER A 46 -0.19 2.34 16.41
C SER A 46 0.57 1.03 16.64
N GLU A 47 -0.09 -0.01 17.11
CA GLU A 47 0.50 -1.33 17.33
C GLU A 47 0.46 -2.23 16.10
N MET A 48 -0.21 -1.77 15.06
CA MET A 48 -0.35 -2.51 13.81
C MET A 48 0.96 -2.52 13.04
N ARG A 49 1.33 -3.68 12.50
CA ARG A 49 2.40 -3.76 11.49
C ARG A 49 1.78 -3.63 10.11
N VAL A 50 2.34 -2.78 9.29
CA VAL A 50 1.87 -2.57 7.92
C VAL A 50 3.00 -2.92 6.95
N ASP A 51 2.79 -3.93 6.14
CA ASP A 51 3.71 -4.33 5.10
C ASP A 51 3.16 -3.85 3.75
N VAL A 52 3.95 -3.05 3.05
CA VAL A 52 3.58 -2.53 1.73
C VAL A 52 4.53 -3.09 0.70
N THR A 53 3.99 -3.71 -0.32
CA THR A 53 4.76 -4.14 -1.49
C THR A 53 4.34 -3.30 -2.68
N ILE A 54 5.32 -2.68 -3.34
CA ILE A 54 5.10 -1.83 -4.51
C ILE A 54 5.84 -2.44 -5.68
N ALA A 55 5.14 -2.68 -6.77
CA ALA A 55 5.72 -3.17 -8.01
C ALA A 55 5.69 -2.08 -9.07
N VAL A 56 6.87 -1.70 -9.55
CA VAL A 56 7.07 -0.73 -10.63
C VAL A 56 8.18 -1.21 -11.55
N CYS A 57 8.23 -0.66 -12.77
CA CYS A 57 9.24 -1.09 -13.74
C CYS A 57 10.67 -0.74 -13.32
N LYS A 58 10.85 0.37 -12.60
CA LYS A 58 12.16 0.80 -12.09
C LYS A 58 12.10 1.04 -10.59
N PRO A 59 12.23 -0.02 -9.77
CA PRO A 59 12.11 0.08 -8.30
C PRO A 59 13.06 1.09 -7.67
N GLU A 60 14.26 1.22 -8.21
CA GLU A 60 15.29 2.15 -7.70
C GLU A 60 14.90 3.62 -7.80
N MET A 61 13.89 3.94 -8.59
CA MET A 61 13.42 5.31 -8.79
C MET A 61 12.34 5.72 -7.79
N VAL A 62 11.90 4.83 -6.91
CA VAL A 62 10.87 5.14 -5.92
C VAL A 62 11.52 5.67 -4.64
N ASP A 63 11.01 6.81 -4.15
CA ASP A 63 11.40 7.35 -2.85
C ASP A 63 10.71 6.58 -1.73
N LYS A 64 11.43 5.67 -1.11
CA LYS A 64 10.93 4.79 -0.06
C LYS A 64 10.43 5.54 1.18
N GLU A 65 11.11 6.62 1.53
CA GLU A 65 10.76 7.43 2.71
C GLU A 65 9.44 8.17 2.49
N ALA A 66 9.25 8.71 1.29
CA ALA A 66 8.01 9.37 0.92
C ALA A 66 6.83 8.39 0.96
N VAL A 67 7.05 7.16 0.49
CA VAL A 67 6.05 6.10 0.51
C VAL A 67 5.69 5.73 1.94
N ALA A 68 6.68 5.50 2.80
CA ALA A 68 6.45 5.15 4.20
C ALA A 68 5.68 6.25 4.95
N ALA A 69 6.00 7.51 4.67
CA ALA A 69 5.34 8.66 5.28
C ALA A 69 3.87 8.81 4.89
N ALA A 70 3.47 8.22 3.76
CA ALA A 70 2.09 8.30 3.28
C ALA A 70 1.12 7.37 4.02
N LEU A 71 1.62 6.45 4.84
CA LEU A 71 0.79 5.49 5.57
C LEU A 71 0.39 6.07 6.93
N PRO A 72 -0.91 6.05 7.25
CA PRO A 72 -1.42 6.82 8.38
C PRO A 72 -1.11 6.21 9.76
N HIS A 73 -0.92 4.91 9.85
CA HIS A 73 -0.84 4.22 11.14
C HIS A 73 0.15 3.06 11.10
N GLY A 74 0.69 2.75 12.28
CA GLY A 74 1.41 1.52 12.54
C GLY A 74 2.90 1.56 12.24
N LEU A 75 3.54 0.41 12.38
CA LEU A 75 4.93 0.17 12.02
C LEU A 75 4.99 -0.25 10.56
N VAL A 76 5.59 0.57 9.73
CA VAL A 76 5.53 0.42 8.28
C VAL A 76 6.81 -0.20 7.74
N ASN A 77 6.66 -1.28 6.97
CA ASN A 77 7.74 -1.87 6.19
C ASN A 77 7.40 -1.73 4.71
N VAL A 78 8.33 -1.21 3.93
CA VAL A 78 8.13 -0.99 2.49
C VAL A 78 9.10 -1.87 1.72
N GLU A 79 8.57 -2.65 0.80
CA GLU A 79 9.34 -3.42 -0.17
C GLU A 79 8.96 -2.95 -1.57
N ILE A 80 9.97 -2.66 -2.38
CA ILE A 80 9.76 -2.22 -3.76
C ILE A 80 10.37 -3.25 -4.68
N VAL A 81 9.56 -3.80 -5.56
CA VAL A 81 9.95 -4.87 -6.47
C VAL A 81 9.70 -4.47 -7.92
N LYS A 82 10.33 -5.20 -8.84
CA LYS A 82 10.11 -4.98 -10.26
C LYS A 82 8.76 -5.55 -10.68
N GLY A 83 7.98 -4.75 -11.38
CA GLY A 83 6.66 -5.12 -11.87
C GLY A 83 5.97 -3.90 -12.47
N GLY A 84 4.64 -3.88 -12.40
CA GLY A 84 3.88 -2.80 -13.00
C GLY A 84 4.00 -2.76 -14.51
N LEU A 85 3.78 -1.59 -15.09
CA LEU A 85 3.80 -1.40 -16.53
C LEU A 85 4.23 0.01 -16.87
N ASP A 86 5.19 0.13 -17.78
CA ASP A 86 5.51 1.39 -18.44
C ASP A 86 5.04 1.34 -19.88
N ASP A 87 4.45 2.42 -20.37
CA ASP A 87 3.98 2.52 -21.72
C ASP A 87 4.12 3.94 -22.26
N LYS A 88 4.21 4.06 -23.58
CA LYS A 88 4.33 5.36 -24.25
C LYS A 88 2.99 5.92 -24.74
N GLY A 89 1.90 5.21 -24.48
CA GLY A 89 0.59 5.60 -24.97
C GLY A 89 0.44 5.42 -26.47
N MET A 90 -0.70 5.79 -26.99
CA MET A 90 -1.02 5.61 -28.42
C MET A 90 -0.19 6.50 -29.34
N GLY A 91 0.19 7.68 -28.89
CA GLY A 91 1.00 8.62 -29.66
C GLY A 91 2.50 8.42 -29.54
N GLY A 92 2.95 7.49 -28.68
CA GLY A 92 4.37 7.24 -28.43
C GLY A 92 5.11 8.38 -27.75
N LYS A 93 4.39 9.35 -27.20
CA LYS A 93 4.97 10.56 -26.62
C LYS A 93 4.72 10.69 -25.10
N GLU A 94 3.87 9.85 -24.55
CA GLU A 94 3.52 9.87 -23.15
C GLU A 94 4.35 8.85 -22.40
N ASP A 95 4.77 9.22 -21.19
CA ASP A 95 5.50 8.32 -20.31
C ASP A 95 4.57 7.86 -19.20
N ILE A 96 3.78 6.84 -19.48
CA ILE A 96 2.78 6.29 -18.57
C ILE A 96 3.44 5.22 -17.70
N THR A 97 3.19 5.30 -16.40
CA THR A 97 3.66 4.30 -15.44
C THR A 97 2.50 3.82 -14.58
N ILE A 98 2.37 2.50 -14.45
CA ILE A 98 1.41 1.87 -13.55
C ILE A 98 2.17 1.16 -12.44
N ALA A 99 1.83 1.50 -11.19
CA ALA A 99 2.30 0.81 -10.00
C ALA A 99 1.22 -0.11 -9.48
N ALA A 100 1.59 -1.34 -9.12
CA ALA A 100 0.73 -2.26 -8.39
C ALA A 100 1.15 -2.25 -6.92
N VAL A 101 0.18 -2.19 -6.01
CA VAL A 101 0.44 -2.05 -4.58
C VAL A 101 -0.36 -3.08 -3.80
N ALA A 102 0.29 -3.73 -2.83
CA ALA A 102 -0.36 -4.58 -1.84
C ALA A 102 -0.07 -3.99 -0.45
N VAL A 103 -1.12 -3.75 0.32
CA VAL A 103 -1.03 -3.27 1.70
C VAL A 103 -1.58 -4.34 2.61
N LYS A 104 -0.73 -4.87 3.49
CA LYS A 104 -1.10 -5.92 4.45
C LYS A 104 -0.96 -5.37 5.85
N ALA A 105 -2.01 -5.49 6.63
CA ALA A 105 -2.02 -5.07 8.02
C ALA A 105 -2.06 -6.30 8.94
N TRP A 106 -1.20 -6.28 9.95
CA TRP A 106 -1.02 -7.35 10.93
C TRP A 106 -1.25 -6.78 12.32
N LEU A 107 -1.96 -7.53 13.15
CA LEU A 107 -2.20 -7.16 14.54
C LEU A 107 -1.93 -8.36 15.44
N ASP A 108 -1.37 -8.11 16.62
CA ASP A 108 -1.23 -9.14 17.64
C ASP A 108 -2.58 -9.37 18.30
N THR A 109 -3.30 -10.41 17.85
CA THR A 109 -4.61 -10.73 18.37
C THR A 109 -4.57 -11.56 19.65
N ALA A 110 -3.41 -12.09 20.03
CA ALA A 110 -3.27 -12.88 21.26
C ALA A 110 -3.46 -12.03 22.53
N ASN A 111 -3.12 -10.75 22.47
CA ASN A 111 -3.19 -9.82 23.59
C ASN A 111 -4.39 -8.87 23.51
N HIS A 112 -5.34 -9.16 22.64
CA HIS A 112 -6.54 -8.36 22.44
C HIS A 112 -7.79 -9.15 22.83
N PRO A 113 -8.85 -8.46 23.28
CA PRO A 113 -10.07 -9.12 23.74
C PRO A 113 -11.00 -9.58 22.60
N PHE A 114 -10.41 -9.97 21.47
CA PHE A 114 -11.20 -10.43 20.34
C PHE A 114 -11.48 -11.92 20.44
N LYS A 115 -12.67 -12.30 20.08
CA LYS A 115 -13.08 -13.69 19.98
C LYS A 115 -13.59 -13.96 18.58
N LEU A 116 -13.26 -15.15 18.07
CA LEU A 116 -13.89 -15.63 16.85
C LEU A 116 -15.39 -15.83 17.11
N VAL A 117 -16.19 -15.20 16.27
CA VAL A 117 -17.64 -15.35 16.35
C VAL A 117 -18.04 -16.53 15.48
N ASP A 118 -18.64 -17.52 16.11
CA ASP A 118 -19.18 -18.68 15.42
C ASP A 118 -20.53 -18.31 14.82
N ARG A 119 -20.70 -18.52 13.51
CA ARG A 119 -21.93 -18.16 12.79
C ARG A 119 -22.66 -19.40 12.29
#